data_99917cf904046de24964bdec3fbcd498
#
_entry.id   99917cf904046de24964bdec3fbcd498
#
_cell.length_a   1.000
_cell.length_b   1.000
_cell.length_c   1.000
_cell.angle_alpha   90.00
_cell.angle_beta   90.00
_cell.angle_gamma   90.00
#
_symmetry.space_group_name_H-M   'P 1'
#
loop_
_entity.id
_entity.type
_entity.pdbx_description
1 polymer ?
#
loop_
_entity_poly.entity_id
_entity_poly.type
_entity_poly.pdbx_seq_one_letter_code
_entity_poly.pdbx_strand_id
1 'polypeptide(L)' 'FIKLDSFLKFLGAVSMGSEAKMLILDELIKVNGEICTQRGKKLYKGDIVEFNGESYEVV' A
#
# COMPACT_ATOMS: atom_id res chain seq x y z
N PHE A 1 8.58 6.91 8.82
CA PHE A 1 7.60 6.02 8.21
C PHE A 1 6.87 6.69 7.05
N ILE A 2 6.19 5.89 6.24
CA ILE A 2 5.28 6.41 5.21
C ILE A 2 3.93 5.68 5.38
N LYS A 3 2.84 6.38 5.16
CA LYS A 3 1.53 5.74 5.23
C LYS A 3 1.25 4.95 3.96
N LEU A 4 0.46 3.88 4.07
CA LEU A 4 0.19 2.98 2.95
C LEU A 4 -0.38 3.71 1.73
N ASP A 5 -1.35 4.59 1.93
CA ASP A 5 -1.94 5.35 0.82
C ASP A 5 -0.89 6.24 0.13
N SER A 6 -0.03 6.87 0.92
CA SER A 6 1.06 7.70 0.38
C SER A 6 2.07 6.86 -0.39
N PHE A 7 2.35 5.65 0.10
CA PHE A 7 3.29 4.75 -0.57
C PHE A 7 2.75 4.31 -1.94
N LEU A 8 1.46 4.03 -2.02
CA LEU A 8 0.84 3.65 -3.29
C LEU A 8 0.91 4.80 -4.30
N LYS A 9 0.75 6.04 -3.85
CA LYS A 9 0.93 7.21 -4.70
C LYS A 9 2.38 7.36 -5.14
N PHE A 10 3.30 7.14 -4.22
CA PHE A 10 4.74 7.21 -4.51
C PHE A 10 5.14 6.21 -5.59
N LEU A 11 4.57 5.01 -5.56
CA LEU A 11 4.85 3.97 -6.56
C LEU A 11 4.22 4.28 -7.92
N GLY A 12 3.32 5.24 -7.99
CA GLY A 12 2.58 5.51 -9.21
C GLY A 12 1.42 4.54 -9.44
N ALA A 13 1.10 3.70 -8.45
CA ALA A 13 -0.01 2.76 -8.57
C ALA A 13 -1.35 3.49 -8.62
N VAL A 14 -1.43 4.64 -7.96
CA VAL A 14 -2.61 5.51 -7.97
C VAL A 14 -2.15 6.96 -8.10
N SER A 15 -3.03 7.81 -8.62
CA SER A 15 -2.72 9.25 -8.75
C SER A 15 -3.37 10.08 -7.65
N MET A 16 -4.38 9.54 -6.98
CA MET A 16 -5.13 10.24 -5.93
C MET A 16 -5.31 9.36 -4.70
N GLY A 17 -5.41 10.01 -3.53
CA GLY A 17 -5.65 9.28 -2.28
C GLY A 17 -6.97 8.51 -2.27
N SER A 18 -7.99 8.99 -2.97
CA SER A 18 -9.28 8.29 -3.05
C SER A 18 -9.15 6.96 -3.79
N GLU A 19 -8.30 6.89 -4.82
CA GLU A 19 -8.03 5.64 -5.52
C GLU A 19 -7.32 4.65 -4.60
N ALA A 20 -6.34 5.13 -3.85
CA ALA A 20 -5.64 4.29 -2.88
C ALA A 20 -6.61 3.72 -1.86
N LYS A 21 -7.53 4.55 -1.35
CA LYS A 21 -8.53 4.11 -0.39
C LYS A 21 -9.38 2.97 -0.96
N MET A 22 -9.81 3.10 -2.21
CA MET A 22 -10.64 2.08 -2.85
C MET A 22 -9.89 0.76 -2.98
N LEU A 23 -8.64 0.80 -3.43
CA LEU A 23 -7.82 -0.41 -3.57
C LEU A 23 -7.62 -1.10 -2.22
N ILE A 24 -7.36 -0.33 -1.19
CA ILE A 24 -7.12 -0.85 0.15
C ILE A 24 -8.39 -1.48 0.72
N LEU A 25 -9.53 -0.81 0.59
CA LEU A 25 -10.81 -1.31 1.10
C LEU A 25 -11.30 -2.53 0.32
N ASP A 26 -10.92 -2.66 -0.94
CA ASP A 26 -11.27 -3.79 -1.77
C ASP A 26 -10.37 -5.01 -1.52
N GLU A 27 -9.50 -4.94 -0.51
CA GLU A 27 -8.63 -6.04 -0.09
C GLU A 27 -7.61 -6.44 -1.16
N LEU A 28 -7.23 -5.49 -2.00
CA LEU A 28 -6.28 -5.74 -3.09
C LEU A 28 -4.82 -5.53 -2.66
N ILE A 29 -4.60 -5.01 -1.46
CA ILE A 29 -3.27 -4.65 -0.96
C ILE A 29 -2.90 -5.56 0.19
N LYS A 30 -1.70 -6.13 0.13
CA LYS A 30 -1.13 -6.92 1.23
C LYS A 30 0.09 -6.21 1.78
N VAL A 31 0.27 -6.28 3.09
CA VAL A 31 1.47 -5.78 3.76
C VAL A 31 2.07 -6.96 4.51
N ASN A 32 3.31 -7.31 4.17
CA ASN A 32 4.02 -8.44 4.77
C ASN A 32 3.21 -9.73 4.68
N GLY A 33 2.53 -9.95 3.55
CA GLY A 33 1.79 -11.16 3.27
C GLY A 33 0.37 -11.19 3.79
N GLU A 34 -0.08 -10.14 4.46
CA GLU A 34 -1.44 -10.07 5.01
C GLU A 34 -2.25 -8.95 4.35
N ILE A 35 -3.51 -9.22 4.06
CA ILE A 35 -4.41 -8.21 3.51
C ILE A 35 -4.54 -7.07 4.52
N CYS A 36 -4.32 -5.84 4.04
CA CYS A 36 -4.41 -4.64 4.87
C CYS A 36 -5.54 -3.77 4.34
N THR A 37 -6.48 -3.42 5.22
CA THR A 37 -7.61 -2.54 4.88
C THR A 37 -7.50 -1.18 5.55
N GLN A 38 -6.35 -0.88 6.17
CA GLN A 38 -6.10 0.39 6.85
C GLN A 38 -5.27 1.29 5.93
N ARG A 39 -5.90 2.32 5.36
CA ARG A 39 -5.18 3.20 4.45
C ARG A 39 -4.11 4.04 5.17
N GLY A 40 -4.29 4.25 6.47
CA GLY A 40 -3.32 4.97 7.30
C GLY A 40 -2.27 4.08 7.93
N LYS A 41 -2.15 2.82 7.49
CA LYS A 41 -1.15 1.90 8.01
C LYS A 41 0.24 2.50 7.86
N LYS A 42 0.98 2.58 8.96
CA LYS A 42 2.36 3.07 8.96
C LYS A 42 3.28 1.99 8.43
N LEU A 43 4.06 2.33 7.41
CA LEU A 43 5.05 1.42 6.83
C LEU A 43 6.43 1.89 7.22
N TYR A 44 7.30 0.93 7.49
CA TYR A 44 8.68 1.19 7.90
C TYR A 44 9.63 0.51 6.93
N LYS A 45 10.87 0.93 6.95
CA LYS A 45 11.91 0.34 6.11
C LYS A 45 11.90 -1.19 6.26
N GLY A 46 11.85 -1.89 5.14
CA GLY A 46 11.84 -3.34 5.10
C GLY A 46 10.45 -3.96 4.99
N ASP A 47 9.39 -3.18 5.19
CA ASP A 47 8.04 -3.70 4.99
C ASP A 47 7.80 -3.98 3.51
N ILE A 48 7.06 -5.05 3.22
CA ILE A 48 6.77 -5.48 1.85
C ILE A 48 5.30 -5.22 1.56
N VAL A 49 5.03 -4.47 0.50
CA VAL A 49 3.68 -4.20 0.03
C VAL A 49 3.47 -4.97 -1.27
N GLU A 50 2.41 -5.79 -1.31
CA GLU A 50 2.04 -6.52 -2.52
C GLU A 50 0.79 -5.92 -3.14
N PHE A 51 0.84 -5.75 -4.45
CA PHE A 51 -0.28 -5.19 -5.20
C PHE A 51 -0.19 -5.69 -6.64
N ASN A 52 -1.29 -6.22 -7.15
CA ASN A 52 -1.42 -6.64 -8.55
C ASN A 52 -0.36 -7.68 -8.94
N GLY A 53 -0.04 -8.58 -8.03
CA GLY A 53 0.92 -9.67 -8.29
C GLY A 53 2.38 -9.25 -8.19
N GLU A 54 2.65 -8.01 -7.79
CA GLU A 54 4.01 -7.51 -7.63
C GLU A 54 4.27 -7.10 -6.18
N SER A 55 5.52 -7.22 -5.76
CA SER A 55 5.94 -6.89 -4.40
C SER A 55 6.87 -5.68 -4.43
N TYR A 56 6.70 -4.78 -3.47
CA TYR A 56 7.51 -3.56 -3.36
C TYR A 56 7.99 -3.44 -1.93
N GLU A 57 9.29 -3.24 -1.76
CA GLU A 57 9.88 -3.05 -0.44
C GLU A 57 9.99 -1.57 -0.10
N VAL A 58 9.63 -1.22 1.13
CA VAL A 58 9.79 0.15 1.63
C VAL A 58 11.27 0.38 1.97
N VAL A 59 11.86 1.37 1.33
CA VAL A 59 13.28 1.71 1.52
C VAL A 59 13.48 3.03 2.26
#